data_d4bd89d5fbe3b0d62a59f94f2cc30e80
#
_entry.id   d4bd89d5fbe3b0d62a59f94f2cc30e80
#
_cell.length_a   1.000
_cell.length_b   1.000
_cell.length_c   1.000
_cell.angle_alpha   90.00
_cell.angle_beta   90.00
_cell.angle_gamma   90.00
#
_symmetry.space_group_name_H-M   'P 1'
#
loop_
_entity.id
_entity.type
_entity.pdbx_description
1 polymer ?
#
loop_
_entity_poly.entity_id
_entity_poly.type
_entity_poly.pdbx_seq_one_letter_code
_entity_poly.pdbx_strand_id
1 'polypeptide(L)'
;MKKIFRNMAYALLGGLMLSACSAEEFSGANGELPNVADFADNFKIDVDQETNTANFSFGGAEGVSPVWVIDGAYSSAFNLSKYYRKKGTYDVECFVKNRNGISKESVKKHFTVEKTKMNGFAGFVEDSEFNLFKKITFPEKPSAGYYAPGWSQIAAPVCSYSKGCYTLKLPEATTERWQAQVPFKNLGISTSADKHYDFSCIITSAKGHNAVKVKLCDSGAGGDDIILFDSKDVNTGLEAGEPKCIYGSDLEGKDINNLKIVFDFGGNAADDEIMIESLVLKDHANDDGTVVPVELKVPFDYNTAGNLWKDIDANKSFTEETWYGDASWAQIDVTPVIKHEGSKHIIIVPCETPAELWHAQWKMLGIPVSAKADGKIDFSCKVTTSAPLPMMTLKLCDDTNDGNLFFQETTDVKGEYVFRYENQPNSTKEADGGPQDMSKMKLVIDLAGAPKDAEVTISDIVLIVK
;
A
#
# COMPACT_ATOMS: atom_id res chain seq x y z
N MET A 1 -9.77 -17.70 12.59
CA MET A 1 -10.72 -18.13 13.65
C MET A 1 -10.57 -17.37 14.98
N LYS A 2 -9.38 -17.14 15.55
CA LYS A 2 -9.23 -16.42 16.85
C LYS A 2 -9.62 -14.93 16.83
N LYS A 3 -9.41 -14.19 15.72
CA LYS A 3 -9.77 -12.75 15.60
C LYS A 3 -11.30 -12.52 15.44
N ILE A 4 -11.97 -13.41 14.71
CA ILE A 4 -13.43 -13.35 14.51
C ILE A 4 -14.18 -13.55 15.85
N PHE A 5 -13.72 -14.47 16.68
CA PHE A 5 -14.29 -14.67 18.03
C PHE A 5 -14.11 -13.46 18.94
N ARG A 6 -13.06 -12.67 18.80
CA ARG A 6 -12.81 -11.49 19.62
C ARG A 6 -13.75 -10.33 19.25
N ASN A 7 -14.02 -10.13 17.96
CA ASN A 7 -14.94 -9.09 17.50
C ASN A 7 -16.42 -9.48 17.75
N MET A 8 -16.77 -10.77 17.64
CA MET A 8 -18.09 -11.26 18.07
C MET A 8 -18.29 -11.16 19.58
N ALA A 9 -17.26 -11.36 20.41
CA ALA A 9 -17.35 -11.20 21.86
C ALA A 9 -17.63 -9.73 22.25
N TYR A 10 -17.07 -8.76 21.54
CA TYR A 10 -17.37 -7.34 21.79
C TYR A 10 -18.77 -6.93 21.31
N ALA A 11 -19.26 -7.51 20.20
CA ALA A 11 -20.63 -7.29 19.74
C ALA A 11 -21.68 -7.96 20.66
N LEU A 12 -21.39 -9.14 21.23
CA LEU A 12 -22.27 -9.81 22.18
C LEU A 12 -22.27 -9.12 23.56
N LEU A 13 -21.14 -8.59 24.03
CA LEU A 13 -21.09 -7.80 25.26
C LEU A 13 -21.82 -6.46 25.12
N GLY A 14 -21.76 -5.82 23.95
CA GLY A 14 -22.55 -4.62 23.66
C GLY A 14 -24.06 -4.89 23.58
N GLY A 15 -24.47 -6.03 23.02
CA GLY A 15 -25.88 -6.43 22.87
C GLY A 15 -26.56 -6.88 24.17
N LEU A 16 -25.80 -7.45 25.12
CA LEU A 16 -26.32 -7.89 26.42
C LEU A 16 -26.51 -6.74 27.42
N MET A 17 -25.93 -5.57 27.19
CA MET A 17 -26.14 -4.40 28.05
C MET A 17 -27.40 -3.60 27.71
N LEU A 18 -27.98 -3.81 26.50
CA LEU A 18 -29.22 -3.12 26.09
C LEU A 18 -30.51 -3.80 26.59
N SER A 19 -30.44 -5.02 27.10
CA SER A 19 -31.62 -5.74 27.60
C SER A 19 -31.84 -5.66 29.13
N ALA A 20 -30.98 -4.91 29.85
CA ALA A 20 -31.07 -4.76 31.31
C ALA A 20 -31.64 -3.40 31.77
N CYS A 21 -32.20 -2.59 30.87
CA CYS A 21 -32.98 -1.42 31.26
C CYS A 21 -34.48 -1.66 31.01
N SER A 22 -35.06 -2.66 31.69
CA SER A 22 -36.45 -2.52 32.11
C SER A 22 -36.42 -1.47 33.21
N ALA A 23 -37.18 -0.39 33.07
CA ALA A 23 -37.42 0.57 34.13
C ALA A 23 -38.11 -0.18 35.30
N GLU A 24 -37.33 -0.75 36.21
CA GLU A 24 -37.85 -1.02 37.53
C GLU A 24 -38.09 0.35 38.17
N GLU A 25 -39.34 0.71 38.34
CA GLU A 25 -39.73 1.80 39.19
C GLU A 25 -39.22 1.48 40.60
N PHE A 26 -38.05 2.00 40.94
CA PHE A 26 -37.58 2.04 42.31
C PHE A 26 -38.46 3.03 43.08
N SER A 27 -39.53 2.51 43.68
CA SER A 27 -40.28 3.25 44.67
C SER A 27 -39.39 3.50 45.88
N GLY A 28 -38.78 4.72 45.94
CA GLY A 28 -37.95 5.13 47.08
C GLY A 28 -36.74 6.00 46.74
N ALA A 29 -36.51 6.39 45.49
CA ALA A 29 -35.43 7.30 45.15
C ALA A 29 -35.87 8.77 45.33
N ASN A 30 -35.93 9.22 46.56
CA ASN A 30 -36.11 10.65 46.90
C ASN A 30 -34.77 11.39 47.03
N GLY A 31 -33.72 10.90 46.37
CA GLY A 31 -32.40 11.51 46.37
C GLY A 31 -32.16 12.36 45.16
N GLU A 32 -31.28 13.34 45.28
CA GLU A 32 -30.85 14.20 44.16
C GLU A 32 -30.00 13.45 43.15
N LEU A 33 -30.17 13.79 41.86
CA LEU A 33 -29.27 13.35 40.82
C LEU A 33 -27.88 13.98 41.05
N PRO A 34 -26.82 13.33 40.72
CA PRO A 34 -25.48 13.89 40.89
C PRO A 34 -25.30 15.08 39.92
N ASN A 35 -24.59 16.10 40.36
CA ASN A 35 -24.17 17.19 39.50
C ASN A 35 -22.78 16.87 38.95
N VAL A 36 -22.63 16.73 37.62
CA VAL A 36 -21.36 16.36 36.99
C VAL A 36 -20.27 17.40 37.23
N ALA A 37 -20.63 18.68 37.43
CA ALA A 37 -19.66 19.74 37.63
C ALA A 37 -18.81 19.53 38.89
N ASP A 38 -19.38 18.92 39.92
CA ASP A 38 -18.68 18.62 41.20
C ASP A 38 -17.60 17.52 41.02
N PHE A 39 -17.65 16.79 39.92
CA PHE A 39 -16.75 15.67 39.57
C PHE A 39 -15.95 15.91 38.31
N ALA A 40 -15.95 17.12 37.76
CA ALA A 40 -15.27 17.42 36.50
C ALA A 40 -13.77 17.07 36.52
N ASP A 41 -13.10 17.30 37.64
CA ASP A 41 -11.67 17.01 37.81
C ASP A 41 -11.36 15.52 38.08
N ASN A 42 -12.38 14.72 38.33
CA ASN A 42 -12.23 13.27 38.51
C ASN A 42 -12.08 12.56 37.15
N PHE A 43 -12.53 13.19 36.03
CA PHE A 43 -12.37 12.70 34.70
C PHE A 43 -11.01 13.10 34.16
N LYS A 44 -10.13 12.15 33.93
CA LYS A 44 -8.79 12.33 33.38
C LYS A 44 -8.67 11.56 32.07
N ILE A 45 -8.00 12.17 31.10
CA ILE A 45 -7.66 11.55 29.82
C ILE A 45 -6.17 11.77 29.60
N ASP A 46 -5.43 10.69 29.49
CA ASP A 46 -4.01 10.69 29.20
C ASP A 46 -3.77 9.94 27.89
N VAL A 47 -2.98 10.54 26.99
CA VAL A 47 -2.73 9.97 25.67
C VAL A 47 -1.29 9.53 25.58
N ASP A 48 -1.08 8.23 25.46
CA ASP A 48 0.19 7.70 25.04
C ASP A 48 0.39 7.98 23.55
N GLN A 49 1.23 8.96 23.22
CA GLN A 49 1.51 9.40 21.85
C GLN A 49 2.39 8.39 21.10
N GLU A 50 3.04 7.46 21.79
CA GLU A 50 3.81 6.39 21.14
C GLU A 50 2.90 5.28 20.61
N THR A 51 1.84 4.98 21.32
CA THR A 51 0.87 3.95 20.94
C THR A 51 -0.43 4.49 20.37
N ASN A 52 -0.63 5.82 20.39
CA ASN A 52 -1.89 6.49 20.06
C ASN A 52 -3.07 5.96 20.89
N THR A 53 -2.81 5.61 22.15
CA THR A 53 -3.82 5.06 23.05
C THR A 53 -4.25 6.12 24.06
N ALA A 54 -5.51 6.52 24.01
CA ALA A 54 -6.11 7.36 25.03
C ALA A 54 -6.58 6.51 26.21
N ASN A 55 -6.08 6.82 27.39
CA ASN A 55 -6.42 6.20 28.67
C ASN A 55 -7.36 7.11 29.43
N PHE A 56 -8.57 6.64 29.66
CA PHE A 56 -9.62 7.35 30.38
C PHE A 56 -9.68 6.80 31.79
N SER A 57 -9.67 7.67 32.80
CA SER A 57 -9.77 7.29 34.18
C SER A 57 -10.70 8.23 34.93
N PHE A 58 -11.45 7.67 35.90
CA PHE A 58 -12.27 8.43 36.80
C PHE A 58 -11.79 8.21 38.25
N GLY A 59 -11.37 9.29 38.89
CA GLY A 59 -10.99 9.26 40.28
C GLY A 59 -12.23 9.00 41.15
N GLY A 60 -12.25 7.86 41.84
CA GLY A 60 -13.42 7.40 42.57
C GLY A 60 -13.97 8.42 43.56
N ALA A 61 -15.30 8.53 43.61
CA ALA A 61 -16.06 9.21 44.66
C ALA A 61 -17.09 8.23 45.19
N GLU A 62 -17.31 8.25 46.51
CA GLU A 62 -18.22 7.29 47.14
C GLU A 62 -19.64 7.44 46.59
N GLY A 63 -20.22 6.31 46.15
CA GLY A 63 -21.58 6.26 45.60
C GLY A 63 -21.77 6.85 44.24
N VAL A 64 -20.70 7.26 43.53
CA VAL A 64 -20.73 7.85 42.18
C VAL A 64 -19.87 7.07 41.23
N SER A 65 -20.35 6.86 40.01
CA SER A 65 -19.62 6.23 38.93
C SER A 65 -19.68 7.05 37.63
N PRO A 66 -18.66 6.97 36.78
CA PRO A 66 -18.61 7.71 35.52
C PRO A 66 -19.60 7.13 34.50
N VAL A 67 -19.99 7.98 33.56
CA VAL A 67 -20.57 7.57 32.28
C VAL A 67 -19.88 8.34 31.18
N TRP A 68 -19.06 7.66 30.42
CA TRP A 68 -18.34 8.20 29.27
C TRP A 68 -19.18 8.04 28.01
N VAL A 69 -19.20 9.06 27.17
CA VAL A 69 -19.69 8.96 25.80
C VAL A 69 -18.52 9.24 24.86
N ILE A 70 -18.01 8.18 24.27
CA ILE A 70 -16.81 8.19 23.42
C ILE A 70 -17.21 7.72 22.03
N ASP A 71 -17.11 8.59 21.04
CA ASP A 71 -17.53 8.32 19.65
C ASP A 71 -18.97 7.76 19.56
N GLY A 72 -19.86 8.30 20.40
CA GLY A 72 -21.27 7.87 20.47
C GLY A 72 -21.52 6.60 21.30
N ALA A 73 -20.49 5.93 21.78
CA ALA A 73 -20.62 4.75 22.62
C ALA A 73 -20.56 5.08 24.13
N TYR A 74 -21.42 4.45 24.92
CA TYR A 74 -21.48 4.63 26.36
C TYR A 74 -20.62 3.62 27.11
N SER A 75 -19.90 4.07 28.14
CA SER A 75 -19.14 3.23 29.04
C SER A 75 -19.28 3.73 30.48
N SER A 76 -19.43 2.82 31.46
CA SER A 76 -19.40 3.13 32.91
C SER A 76 -18.14 2.61 33.59
N ALA A 77 -17.12 2.27 32.84
CA ALA A 77 -15.85 1.79 33.37
C ALA A 77 -15.09 2.93 34.07
N PHE A 78 -14.51 2.66 35.23
CA PHE A 78 -13.64 3.61 35.93
C PHE A 78 -12.33 3.84 35.21
N ASN A 79 -11.85 2.82 34.49
CA ASN A 79 -10.68 2.89 33.65
C ASN A 79 -10.99 2.17 32.35
N LEU A 80 -10.65 2.80 31.21
CA LEU A 80 -10.72 2.19 29.89
C LEU A 80 -9.65 2.81 29.00
N SER A 81 -9.27 2.08 27.97
CA SER A 81 -8.30 2.54 26.98
C SER A 81 -8.88 2.36 25.59
N LYS A 82 -8.59 3.32 24.68
CA LYS A 82 -9.01 3.26 23.30
C LYS A 82 -7.89 3.75 22.39
N TYR A 83 -7.64 2.98 21.33
CA TYR A 83 -6.70 3.34 20.27
C TYR A 83 -7.34 4.31 19.28
N TYR A 84 -6.59 5.36 18.91
CA TYR A 84 -6.97 6.34 17.90
C TYR A 84 -5.91 6.39 16.80
N ARG A 85 -6.22 5.87 15.65
CA ARG A 85 -5.28 5.81 14.53
C ARG A 85 -4.88 7.18 13.99
N LYS A 86 -5.85 8.06 13.82
CA LYS A 86 -5.66 9.35 13.15
C LYS A 86 -5.18 10.43 14.10
N LYS A 87 -4.29 11.29 13.61
CA LYS A 87 -4.02 12.60 14.21
C LYS A 87 -5.33 13.41 14.29
N GLY A 88 -5.56 14.06 15.39
CA GLY A 88 -6.74 14.91 15.55
C GLY A 88 -7.01 15.27 16.99
N THR A 89 -7.96 16.20 17.19
CA THR A 89 -8.54 16.50 18.51
C THR A 89 -9.88 15.80 18.62
N TYR A 90 -10.08 15.11 19.70
CA TYR A 90 -11.25 14.27 19.96
C TYR A 90 -12.01 14.79 21.17
N ASP A 91 -13.33 14.74 21.10
CA ASP A 91 -14.23 15.18 22.15
C ASP A 91 -14.83 13.98 22.87
N VAL A 92 -14.97 14.10 24.19
CA VAL A 92 -15.62 13.12 25.06
C VAL A 92 -16.63 13.81 25.94
N GLU A 93 -17.85 13.31 25.96
CA GLU A 93 -18.83 13.76 26.94
C GLU A 93 -18.78 12.86 28.18
N CYS A 94 -18.79 13.51 29.33
CA CYS A 94 -18.67 12.86 30.63
C CYS A 94 -19.89 13.17 31.48
N PHE A 95 -20.58 12.12 31.94
CA PHE A 95 -21.65 12.20 32.91
C PHE A 95 -21.25 11.40 34.16
N VAL A 96 -21.96 11.64 35.23
CA VAL A 96 -21.86 10.81 36.47
C VAL A 96 -23.20 10.22 36.79
N LYS A 97 -23.20 9.04 37.42
CA LYS A 97 -24.39 8.39 37.93
C LYS A 97 -24.24 7.99 39.41
N ASN A 98 -25.31 8.08 40.14
CA ASN A 98 -25.46 7.54 41.48
C ASN A 98 -26.68 6.60 41.54
N ARG A 99 -27.07 6.18 42.73
CA ARG A 99 -28.27 5.32 42.94
C ARG A 99 -29.58 5.96 42.48
N ASN A 100 -29.63 7.30 42.29
CA ASN A 100 -30.84 8.05 41.92
C ASN A 100 -30.92 8.30 40.39
N GLY A 101 -29.82 8.08 39.65
CA GLY A 101 -29.80 8.25 38.20
C GLY A 101 -28.53 8.90 37.66
N ILE A 102 -28.60 9.34 36.43
CA ILE A 102 -27.49 9.97 35.69
C ILE A 102 -27.67 11.50 35.77
N SER A 103 -26.57 12.24 35.84
CA SER A 103 -26.56 13.73 35.79
C SER A 103 -27.31 14.23 34.59
N LYS A 104 -28.04 15.36 34.73
CA LYS A 104 -28.78 15.98 33.64
C LYS A 104 -27.86 16.60 32.60
N GLU A 105 -26.73 17.12 33.06
CA GLU A 105 -25.72 17.80 32.22
C GLU A 105 -24.48 16.94 32.07
N SER A 106 -23.68 17.24 31.04
CA SER A 106 -22.39 16.64 30.77
C SER A 106 -21.25 17.64 30.92
N VAL A 107 -20.05 17.15 31.18
CA VAL A 107 -18.81 17.90 31.04
C VAL A 107 -18.11 17.41 29.78
N LYS A 108 -17.67 18.31 28.91
CA LYS A 108 -16.88 17.99 27.71
C LYS A 108 -15.39 18.02 28.06
N LYS A 109 -14.69 16.98 27.68
CA LYS A 109 -13.22 16.89 27.72
C LYS A 109 -12.69 16.74 26.31
N HIS A 110 -11.48 17.24 26.08
CA HIS A 110 -10.78 17.15 24.80
C HIS A 110 -9.44 16.50 25.01
N PHE A 111 -8.97 15.75 24.01
CA PHE A 111 -7.60 15.25 23.96
C PHE A 111 -7.11 15.27 22.52
N THR A 112 -5.80 15.30 22.34
CA THR A 112 -5.17 15.39 21.03
C THR A 112 -4.28 14.17 20.80
N VAL A 113 -4.42 13.55 19.63
CA VAL A 113 -3.50 12.56 19.07
C VAL A 113 -2.63 13.29 18.06
N GLU A 114 -1.32 13.29 18.26
CA GLU A 114 -0.40 14.16 17.52
C GLU A 114 -0.01 13.60 16.14
N LYS A 115 -0.05 12.28 15.97
CA LYS A 115 0.40 11.61 14.74
C LYS A 115 -0.59 10.54 14.30
N THR A 116 -0.82 10.45 12.99
CA THR A 116 -1.50 9.28 12.41
C THR A 116 -0.56 8.08 12.45
N LYS A 117 -1.05 6.96 12.97
CA LYS A 117 -0.33 5.68 12.99
C LYS A 117 -0.98 4.67 12.08
N MET A 118 -0.16 3.99 11.31
CA MET A 118 -0.55 2.83 10.52
C MET A 118 0.69 1.97 10.26
N ASN A 119 0.48 0.75 9.83
CA ASN A 119 1.57 -0.11 9.39
C ASN A 119 2.15 0.46 8.08
N GLY A 120 3.47 0.71 8.05
CA GLY A 120 4.15 1.30 6.91
C GLY A 120 4.01 2.84 6.83
N PHE A 121 4.17 3.36 5.64
CA PHE A 121 4.11 4.79 5.37
C PHE A 121 2.69 5.33 5.55
N ALA A 122 2.56 6.40 6.33
CA ALA A 122 1.25 7.01 6.66
C ALA A 122 0.80 8.09 5.66
N GLY A 123 1.55 8.31 4.58
CA GLY A 123 1.28 9.33 3.57
C GLY A 123 1.93 10.68 3.88
N PHE A 124 1.79 11.60 2.95
CA PHE A 124 2.21 12.99 3.11
C PHE A 124 1.22 13.75 3.99
N VAL A 125 1.59 14.97 4.42
CA VAL A 125 0.80 15.75 5.38
C VAL A 125 -0.47 16.31 4.71
N GLU A 126 -1.64 15.76 5.04
CA GLU A 126 -2.94 16.14 4.48
C GLU A 126 -3.25 17.64 4.71
N ASP A 127 -2.97 18.15 5.92
CA ASP A 127 -3.25 19.55 6.28
C ASP A 127 -2.17 20.53 5.84
N SER A 128 -1.12 20.08 5.12
CA SER A 128 -0.08 20.94 4.60
C SER A 128 -0.65 22.02 3.69
N GLU A 129 -0.09 23.23 3.76
CA GLU A 129 -0.40 24.31 2.81
C GLU A 129 0.02 23.98 1.37
N PHE A 130 0.95 23.03 1.22
CA PHE A 130 1.44 22.54 -0.07
C PHE A 130 0.53 21.50 -0.71
N ASN A 131 -0.42 20.94 0.03
CA ASN A 131 -1.37 19.97 -0.51
C ASN A 131 -2.32 20.62 -1.51
N LEU A 132 -2.16 20.31 -2.79
CA LEU A 132 -2.99 20.85 -3.87
C LEU A 132 -4.45 20.43 -3.74
N PHE A 133 -4.74 19.26 -3.18
CA PHE A 133 -6.11 18.80 -2.95
C PHE A 133 -6.81 19.55 -1.82
N LYS A 134 -6.09 20.16 -0.88
CA LYS A 134 -6.69 20.95 0.22
C LYS A 134 -7.55 22.12 -0.26
N LYS A 135 -7.26 22.66 -1.45
CA LYS A 135 -7.98 23.77 -2.06
C LYS A 135 -9.14 23.33 -2.95
N ILE A 136 -9.35 22.05 -3.10
CA ILE A 136 -10.32 21.47 -4.01
C ILE A 136 -11.55 21.03 -3.22
N THR A 137 -12.72 21.38 -3.74
CA THR A 137 -13.96 20.78 -3.27
C THR A 137 -14.21 19.50 -4.08
N PHE A 138 -13.93 18.36 -3.47
CA PHE A 138 -14.28 17.10 -4.08
C PHE A 138 -15.80 16.95 -4.16
N PRO A 139 -16.33 16.36 -5.25
CA PRO A 139 -17.77 16.11 -5.35
C PRO A 139 -18.20 15.14 -4.26
N GLU A 140 -19.31 15.43 -3.58
CA GLU A 140 -19.89 14.53 -2.58
C GLU A 140 -20.26 13.16 -3.17
N LYS A 141 -20.57 13.14 -4.46
CA LYS A 141 -20.91 11.91 -5.21
C LYS A 141 -20.06 11.84 -6.47
N PRO A 142 -18.94 11.12 -6.45
CA PRO A 142 -18.16 10.89 -7.66
C PRO A 142 -18.99 10.08 -8.67
N SER A 143 -18.67 10.26 -9.95
CA SER A 143 -19.23 9.42 -11.00
C SER A 143 -18.63 8.02 -10.89
N ALA A 144 -19.39 7.06 -10.38
CA ALA A 144 -18.93 5.69 -10.24
C ALA A 144 -19.50 4.83 -11.38
N GLY A 145 -18.64 4.05 -12.03
CA GLY A 145 -18.99 3.02 -12.99
C GLY A 145 -18.94 1.65 -12.31
N TYR A 146 -20.00 0.85 -12.48
CA TYR A 146 -20.06 -0.48 -11.91
C TYR A 146 -20.70 -1.44 -12.92
N TYR A 147 -19.86 -2.31 -13.51
CA TYR A 147 -20.23 -3.08 -14.68
C TYR A 147 -19.95 -4.57 -14.49
N ALA A 148 -20.87 -5.41 -14.97
CA ALA A 148 -20.64 -6.83 -15.16
C ALA A 148 -19.81 -7.10 -16.44
N PRO A 149 -19.26 -8.31 -16.62
CA PRO A 149 -18.73 -8.74 -17.90
C PRO A 149 -19.73 -8.48 -19.04
N GLY A 150 -19.25 -7.98 -20.17
CA GLY A 150 -20.11 -7.57 -21.30
C GLY A 150 -20.69 -6.16 -21.21
N TRP A 151 -20.18 -5.33 -20.26
CA TRP A 151 -20.52 -3.90 -20.11
C TRP A 151 -21.95 -3.61 -19.66
N SER A 152 -22.69 -4.59 -19.19
CA SER A 152 -23.98 -4.33 -18.54
C SER A 152 -23.75 -3.69 -17.17
N GLN A 153 -24.41 -2.55 -16.93
CA GLN A 153 -24.32 -1.89 -15.64
C GLN A 153 -25.03 -2.73 -14.57
N ILE A 154 -24.37 -2.99 -13.46
CA ILE A 154 -24.93 -3.61 -12.26
C ILE A 154 -25.26 -2.54 -11.22
N ALA A 155 -25.68 -2.92 -10.02
CA ALA A 155 -26.09 -1.97 -8.98
C ALA A 155 -25.01 -0.88 -8.76
N ALA A 156 -25.42 0.38 -8.81
CA ALA A 156 -24.49 1.49 -8.60
C ALA A 156 -23.95 1.46 -7.17
N PRO A 157 -22.63 1.73 -6.97
CA PRO A 157 -22.08 1.86 -5.63
C PRO A 157 -22.72 3.04 -4.90
N VAL A 158 -22.98 2.85 -3.60
CA VAL A 158 -23.40 3.94 -2.74
C VAL A 158 -22.17 4.66 -2.24
N CYS A 159 -22.03 5.94 -2.61
CA CYS A 159 -20.92 6.77 -2.19
C CYS A 159 -21.41 7.82 -1.19
N SER A 160 -20.66 8.01 -0.11
CA SER A 160 -20.88 9.08 0.86
C SER A 160 -19.55 9.76 1.20
N TYR A 161 -19.61 11.05 1.53
CA TYR A 161 -18.45 11.82 1.95
C TYR A 161 -18.70 12.45 3.32
N SER A 162 -17.77 12.30 4.24
CA SER A 162 -17.80 12.93 5.56
C SER A 162 -16.39 13.14 6.08
N LYS A 163 -16.10 14.37 6.50
CA LYS A 163 -14.85 14.75 7.19
C LYS A 163 -13.56 14.30 6.46
N GLY A 164 -13.48 14.52 5.14
CA GLY A 164 -12.31 14.14 4.34
C GLY A 164 -12.22 12.66 3.96
N CYS A 165 -13.22 11.87 4.33
CA CYS A 165 -13.27 10.45 4.01
C CYS A 165 -14.41 10.16 3.03
N TYR A 166 -14.11 9.46 1.94
CA TYR A 166 -15.09 8.85 1.05
C TYR A 166 -15.33 7.40 1.44
N THR A 167 -16.60 7.04 1.61
CA THR A 167 -17.01 5.65 1.83
C THR A 167 -17.82 5.17 0.65
N LEU A 168 -17.40 4.04 0.08
CA LEU A 168 -18.03 3.40 -1.07
C LEU A 168 -18.54 2.03 -0.63
N LYS A 169 -19.82 1.76 -0.87
CA LYS A 169 -20.40 0.42 -0.70
C LYS A 169 -20.57 -0.23 -2.05
N LEU A 170 -19.88 -1.35 -2.24
CA LEU A 170 -19.88 -2.14 -3.47
C LEU A 170 -20.80 -3.35 -3.27
N PRO A 171 -22.07 -3.31 -3.72
CA PRO A 171 -23.07 -4.32 -3.34
C PRO A 171 -22.83 -5.69 -3.98
N GLU A 172 -22.19 -5.72 -5.16
CA GLU A 172 -21.97 -6.96 -5.91
C GLU A 172 -20.48 -7.23 -6.09
N ALA A 173 -20.10 -8.50 -6.20
CA ALA A 173 -18.73 -8.88 -6.54
C ALA A 173 -18.47 -8.62 -8.03
N THR A 174 -17.24 -8.23 -8.34
CA THR A 174 -16.75 -8.09 -9.72
C THR A 174 -15.48 -8.92 -9.91
N THR A 175 -15.08 -9.18 -11.16
CA THR A 175 -13.90 -9.97 -11.49
C THR A 175 -12.78 -9.12 -12.07
N GLU A 176 -13.14 -8.18 -12.95
CA GLU A 176 -12.17 -7.37 -13.65
C GLU A 176 -12.02 -5.98 -13.00
N ARG A 177 -10.82 -5.47 -12.94
CA ARG A 177 -10.48 -4.20 -12.29
C ARG A 177 -11.34 -3.02 -12.74
N TRP A 178 -11.56 -2.88 -14.05
CA TRP A 178 -12.32 -1.80 -14.66
C TRP A 178 -13.84 -1.85 -14.34
N GLN A 179 -14.33 -2.94 -13.78
CA GLN A 179 -15.76 -3.10 -13.49
C GLN A 179 -16.25 -2.25 -12.30
N ALA A 180 -15.37 -1.77 -11.46
CA ALA A 180 -15.72 -0.88 -10.34
C ALA A 180 -14.79 0.34 -10.32
N GLN A 181 -15.10 1.35 -11.12
CA GLN A 181 -14.32 2.57 -11.24
C GLN A 181 -14.94 3.75 -10.51
N VAL A 182 -14.14 4.53 -9.82
CA VAL A 182 -14.53 5.76 -9.14
C VAL A 182 -13.63 6.91 -9.60
N PRO A 183 -14.00 7.64 -10.66
CA PRO A 183 -13.25 8.79 -11.12
C PRO A 183 -13.71 10.10 -10.45
N PHE A 184 -12.75 10.88 -9.98
CA PHE A 184 -12.93 12.28 -9.62
C PHE A 184 -12.34 13.15 -10.74
N LYS A 185 -13.21 13.69 -11.58
CA LYS A 185 -12.83 14.44 -12.79
C LYS A 185 -12.84 15.94 -12.54
N ASN A 186 -12.11 16.67 -13.39
CA ASN A 186 -12.12 18.13 -13.45
C ASN A 186 -11.75 18.77 -12.11
N LEU A 187 -10.66 18.35 -11.50
CA LEU A 187 -10.23 18.83 -10.19
C LEU A 187 -9.67 20.25 -10.21
N GLY A 188 -9.47 20.86 -11.40
CA GLY A 188 -8.92 22.21 -11.52
C GLY A 188 -7.45 22.32 -11.10
N ILE A 189 -6.75 21.19 -11.00
CA ILE A 189 -5.32 21.14 -10.70
C ILE A 189 -4.56 20.97 -12.02
N SER A 190 -3.54 21.81 -12.21
CA SER A 190 -2.59 21.68 -13.31
C SER A 190 -1.25 21.22 -12.77
N THR A 191 -0.56 20.39 -13.55
CA THR A 191 0.82 19.95 -13.30
C THR A 191 1.70 20.31 -14.49
N SER A 192 3.02 20.28 -14.31
CA SER A 192 4.00 20.67 -15.34
C SER A 192 5.09 19.63 -15.45
N ALA A 193 5.60 19.44 -16.67
CA ALA A 193 6.67 18.48 -16.97
C ALA A 193 8.05 18.89 -16.42
N ASP A 194 8.22 20.17 -16.03
CA ASP A 194 9.46 20.70 -15.43
C ASP A 194 9.53 20.52 -13.90
N LYS A 195 8.53 19.91 -13.31
CA LYS A 195 8.43 19.65 -11.86
C LYS A 195 8.34 18.18 -11.54
N HIS A 196 8.59 17.87 -10.29
CA HIS A 196 8.33 16.56 -9.71
C HIS A 196 7.23 16.66 -8.66
N TYR A 197 6.54 15.57 -8.41
CA TYR A 197 5.38 15.57 -7.50
C TYR A 197 5.43 14.40 -6.54
N ASP A 198 4.84 14.63 -5.35
CA ASP A 198 4.55 13.60 -4.37
C ASP A 198 3.05 13.40 -4.27
N PHE A 199 2.62 12.15 -4.28
CA PHE A 199 1.21 11.77 -4.14
C PHE A 199 1.04 10.72 -3.06
N SER A 200 -0.04 10.80 -2.28
CA SER A 200 -0.49 9.72 -1.40
C SER A 200 -2.00 9.74 -1.19
N CYS A 201 -2.55 8.55 -0.93
CA CYS A 201 -3.89 8.36 -0.39
C CYS A 201 -3.90 7.13 0.52
N ILE A 202 -4.84 7.09 1.46
CA ILE A 202 -5.04 5.93 2.33
C ILE A 202 -6.33 5.24 1.90
N ILE A 203 -6.27 3.93 1.68
CA ILE A 203 -7.41 3.11 1.30
C ILE A 203 -7.58 1.98 2.30
N THR A 204 -8.83 1.73 2.70
CA THR A 204 -9.21 0.61 3.56
C THR A 204 -10.37 -0.14 2.91
N SER A 205 -10.26 -1.47 2.80
CA SER A 205 -11.36 -2.34 2.40
C SER A 205 -11.83 -3.15 3.60
N ALA A 206 -13.12 -3.18 3.86
CA ALA A 206 -13.66 -3.95 4.98
C ALA A 206 -13.45 -5.46 4.82
N LYS A 207 -13.45 -5.95 3.60
CA LYS A 207 -13.30 -7.39 3.27
C LYS A 207 -11.92 -7.77 2.74
N GLY A 208 -11.07 -6.78 2.47
CA GLY A 208 -9.81 -6.95 1.79
C GLY A 208 -9.97 -6.96 0.26
N HIS A 209 -8.88 -6.71 -0.45
CA HIS A 209 -8.87 -6.64 -1.90
C HIS A 209 -7.53 -7.15 -2.43
N ASN A 210 -7.53 -7.94 -3.50
CA ASN A 210 -6.29 -8.49 -4.04
C ASN A 210 -5.41 -7.43 -4.70
N ALA A 211 -6.03 -6.47 -5.41
CA ALA A 211 -5.33 -5.36 -6.03
C ALA A 211 -6.28 -4.20 -6.31
N VAL A 212 -6.00 -3.03 -5.74
CA VAL A 212 -6.66 -1.78 -6.12
C VAL A 212 -5.73 -0.99 -7.05
N LYS A 213 -6.29 -0.17 -7.93
CA LYS A 213 -5.49 0.70 -8.78
C LYS A 213 -5.86 2.17 -8.52
N VAL A 214 -4.84 3.00 -8.41
CA VAL A 214 -4.98 4.46 -8.31
C VAL A 214 -4.20 5.10 -9.46
N LYS A 215 -4.87 5.93 -10.24
CA LYS A 215 -4.26 6.62 -11.38
C LYS A 215 -4.57 8.12 -11.33
N LEU A 216 -3.53 8.93 -11.49
CA LEU A 216 -3.63 10.36 -11.69
C LEU A 216 -3.30 10.68 -13.15
N CYS A 217 -4.20 11.31 -13.87
CA CYS A 217 -4.02 11.61 -15.29
C CYS A 217 -4.85 12.83 -15.71
N ASP A 218 -4.72 13.25 -16.97
CA ASP A 218 -5.49 14.38 -17.51
C ASP A 218 -6.98 14.01 -17.66
N SER A 219 -7.87 14.99 -17.38
CA SER A 219 -9.32 14.87 -17.54
C SER A 219 -9.79 15.05 -19.00
N GLY A 220 -8.93 15.54 -19.88
CA GLY A 220 -9.27 15.83 -21.29
C GLY A 220 -9.51 14.58 -22.12
N ALA A 221 -9.99 14.76 -23.33
CA ALA A 221 -10.11 13.69 -24.32
C ALA A 221 -8.72 13.12 -24.66
N GLY A 222 -8.57 11.79 -24.54
CA GLY A 222 -7.25 11.14 -24.71
C GLY A 222 -6.33 11.30 -23.49
N GLY A 223 -6.74 11.99 -22.43
CA GLY A 223 -5.92 12.26 -21.25
C GLY A 223 -5.58 11.03 -20.42
N ASP A 224 -6.19 9.87 -20.70
CA ASP A 224 -5.84 8.62 -20.02
C ASP A 224 -4.39 8.17 -20.30
N ASP A 225 -3.77 8.67 -21.36
CA ASP A 225 -2.38 8.39 -21.73
C ASP A 225 -1.40 9.39 -21.12
N ILE A 226 -1.88 10.55 -20.62
CA ILE A 226 -1.05 11.54 -19.91
C ILE A 226 -1.12 11.25 -18.43
N ILE A 227 -0.23 10.39 -17.96
CA ILE A 227 -0.26 9.82 -16.61
C ILE A 227 0.83 10.45 -15.76
N LEU A 228 0.44 11.09 -14.64
CA LEU A 228 1.33 11.55 -13.60
C LEU A 228 1.70 10.42 -12.63
N PHE A 229 0.72 9.60 -12.27
CA PHE A 229 0.89 8.48 -11.35
C PHE A 229 -0.01 7.31 -11.75
N ASP A 230 0.54 6.12 -11.70
CA ASP A 230 -0.20 4.85 -11.81
C ASP A 230 0.38 3.89 -10.76
N SER A 231 -0.46 3.44 -9.83
CA SER A 231 -0.02 2.56 -8.74
C SER A 231 0.48 1.20 -9.26
N LYS A 232 0.22 0.86 -10.53
CA LYS A 232 0.51 -0.45 -11.13
C LYS A 232 -0.01 -1.61 -10.26
N ASP A 233 0.29 -2.84 -10.64
CA ASP A 233 -0.28 -4.03 -9.97
C ASP A 233 0.55 -4.53 -8.79
N VAL A 234 1.68 -3.88 -8.51
CA VAL A 234 2.61 -4.33 -7.50
C VAL A 234 2.24 -3.73 -6.14
N ASN A 235 1.98 -4.60 -5.16
CA ASN A 235 1.69 -4.22 -3.76
C ASN A 235 0.43 -3.35 -3.53
N THR A 236 -0.58 -3.46 -4.36
CA THR A 236 -1.86 -2.75 -4.17
C THR A 236 -2.95 -3.58 -3.50
N GLY A 237 -2.62 -4.78 -3.02
CA GLY A 237 -3.53 -5.58 -2.21
C GLY A 237 -3.81 -4.96 -0.85
N LEU A 238 -5.04 -5.10 -0.37
CA LEU A 238 -5.53 -4.60 0.91
C LEU A 238 -5.90 -5.78 1.81
N GLU A 239 -5.42 -5.79 3.04
CA GLU A 239 -5.92 -6.70 4.07
C GLU A 239 -7.25 -6.19 4.63
N ALA A 240 -8.13 -7.12 5.02
CA ALA A 240 -9.46 -6.78 5.51
C ALA A 240 -9.40 -5.89 6.77
N GLY A 241 -9.99 -4.70 6.67
CA GLY A 241 -10.06 -3.73 7.76
C GLY A 241 -8.75 -2.98 8.04
N GLU A 242 -7.68 -3.26 7.33
CA GLU A 242 -6.39 -2.59 7.54
C GLU A 242 -6.20 -1.46 6.52
N PRO A 243 -5.90 -0.23 6.98
CA PRO A 243 -5.61 0.88 6.08
C PRO A 243 -4.25 0.68 5.40
N LYS A 244 -4.16 1.04 4.14
CA LYS A 244 -2.91 1.04 3.38
C LYS A 244 -2.72 2.37 2.67
N CYS A 245 -1.51 2.92 2.76
CA CYS A 245 -1.12 4.08 1.96
C CYS A 245 -0.66 3.62 0.58
N ILE A 246 -1.28 4.19 -0.45
CA ILE A 246 -0.81 4.10 -1.83
C ILE A 246 -0.18 5.44 -2.16
N TYR A 247 1.08 5.43 -2.58
CA TYR A 247 1.85 6.65 -2.77
C TYR A 247 2.86 6.53 -3.91
N GLY A 248 3.31 7.68 -4.38
CA GLY A 248 4.49 7.86 -5.21
C GLY A 248 5.21 9.11 -4.78
N SER A 249 6.52 9.08 -4.74
CA SER A 249 7.39 10.21 -4.43
C SER A 249 8.34 10.47 -5.55
N ASP A 250 8.73 11.73 -5.74
CA ASP A 250 9.63 12.18 -6.80
C ASP A 250 9.12 11.79 -8.21
N LEU A 251 7.80 11.85 -8.40
CA LEU A 251 7.14 11.52 -9.66
C LEU A 251 7.50 12.55 -10.73
N GLU A 252 8.03 12.10 -11.85
CA GLU A 252 8.29 12.96 -13.01
C GLU A 252 6.99 13.65 -13.46
N GLY A 253 7.01 14.97 -13.51
CA GLY A 253 5.85 15.75 -13.88
C GLY A 253 5.41 15.54 -15.33
N LYS A 254 4.15 15.85 -15.56
CA LYS A 254 3.53 15.84 -16.90
C LYS A 254 2.73 17.13 -17.06
N ASP A 255 2.65 17.65 -18.28
CA ASP A 255 1.82 18.81 -18.59
C ASP A 255 0.35 18.39 -18.60
N ILE A 256 -0.31 18.55 -17.45
CA ILE A 256 -1.72 18.26 -17.26
C ILE A 256 -2.43 19.57 -16.97
N ASN A 257 -3.43 19.93 -17.79
CA ASN A 257 -4.21 21.14 -17.57
C ASN A 257 -5.31 20.99 -16.52
N ASN A 258 -5.85 19.79 -16.41
CA ASN A 258 -6.94 19.51 -15.50
C ASN A 258 -6.90 18.06 -15.02
N LEU A 259 -6.42 17.86 -13.81
CA LEU A 259 -6.20 16.55 -13.23
C LEU A 259 -7.51 15.81 -12.95
N LYS A 260 -7.48 14.49 -13.12
CA LYS A 260 -8.45 13.54 -12.55
C LYS A 260 -7.73 12.46 -11.74
N ILE A 261 -8.41 11.93 -10.75
CA ILE A 261 -8.02 10.70 -10.05
C ILE A 261 -9.01 9.61 -10.44
N VAL A 262 -8.52 8.41 -10.73
CA VAL A 262 -9.32 7.23 -10.96
C VAL A 262 -8.93 6.17 -9.96
N PHE A 263 -9.91 5.62 -9.25
CA PHE A 263 -9.76 4.46 -8.39
C PHE A 263 -10.47 3.28 -9.08
N ASP A 264 -9.73 2.19 -9.29
CA ASP A 264 -10.27 0.94 -9.83
C ASP A 264 -10.31 -0.09 -8.69
N PHE A 265 -11.51 -0.49 -8.31
CA PHE A 265 -11.78 -1.47 -7.25
C PHE A 265 -12.38 -2.78 -7.78
N GLY A 266 -12.38 -2.99 -9.09
CA GLY A 266 -12.87 -4.24 -9.67
C GLY A 266 -12.06 -5.45 -9.20
N GLY A 267 -12.71 -6.59 -9.08
CA GLY A 267 -12.21 -7.75 -8.34
C GLY A 267 -12.61 -7.73 -6.85
N ASN A 268 -13.50 -6.81 -6.46
CA ASN A 268 -14.02 -6.69 -5.11
C ASN A 268 -14.95 -7.85 -4.72
N ALA A 269 -15.01 -8.12 -3.40
CA ALA A 269 -16.06 -8.98 -2.84
C ALA A 269 -17.44 -8.28 -2.84
N ALA A 270 -18.52 -9.04 -2.84
CA ALA A 270 -19.86 -8.47 -2.65
C ALA A 270 -19.99 -7.84 -1.26
N ASP A 271 -20.79 -6.76 -1.16
CA ASP A 271 -20.99 -5.99 0.06
C ASP A 271 -19.70 -5.52 0.72
N ASP A 272 -18.68 -5.18 -0.06
CA ASP A 272 -17.46 -4.56 0.46
C ASP A 272 -17.69 -3.06 0.70
N GLU A 273 -17.05 -2.56 1.74
CA GLU A 273 -17.02 -1.14 2.07
C GLU A 273 -15.59 -0.63 1.95
N ILE A 274 -15.37 0.29 1.01
CA ILE A 274 -14.07 0.90 0.75
C ILE A 274 -14.08 2.31 1.33
N MET A 275 -13.06 2.66 2.10
CA MET A 275 -12.79 4.02 2.56
C MET A 275 -11.57 4.58 1.83
N ILE A 276 -11.68 5.83 1.34
CA ILE A 276 -10.60 6.60 0.73
C ILE A 276 -10.43 7.87 1.55
N GLU A 277 -9.23 8.10 2.04
CA GLU A 277 -8.94 9.24 2.93
C GLU A 277 -7.51 9.76 2.73
N SER A 278 -7.22 10.92 3.32
CA SER A 278 -5.88 11.54 3.35
C SER A 278 -5.25 11.68 1.96
N LEU A 279 -6.03 12.27 1.03
CA LEU A 279 -5.56 12.58 -0.32
C LEU A 279 -4.57 13.74 -0.30
N VAL A 280 -3.35 13.51 -0.76
CA VAL A 280 -2.31 14.54 -0.88
C VAL A 280 -1.67 14.48 -2.26
N LEU A 281 -1.52 15.65 -2.88
CA LEU A 281 -0.68 15.89 -4.04
C LEU A 281 0.07 17.21 -3.80
N LYS A 282 1.41 17.18 -3.88
CA LYS A 282 2.24 18.37 -3.72
C LYS A 282 3.40 18.38 -4.70
N ASP A 283 3.99 19.55 -4.93
CA ASP A 283 5.28 19.67 -5.59
C ASP A 283 6.34 19.05 -4.66
N HIS A 284 7.18 18.17 -5.20
CA HIS A 284 8.24 17.46 -4.46
C HIS A 284 9.25 18.41 -3.81
N ALA A 285 9.50 19.56 -4.45
CA ALA A 285 10.40 20.59 -3.91
C ALA A 285 9.89 21.24 -2.61
N ASN A 286 8.60 21.11 -2.29
CA ASN A 286 8.03 21.63 -1.07
C ASN A 286 8.17 20.64 0.08
N ASP A 287 9.04 20.94 1.02
CA ASP A 287 9.23 20.13 2.23
C ASP A 287 8.09 20.34 3.23
N ASP A 288 7.32 19.31 3.49
CA ASP A 288 6.27 19.29 4.52
C ASP A 288 6.69 18.51 5.78
N GLY A 289 7.98 18.17 5.90
CA GLY A 289 8.55 17.40 6.99
C GLY A 289 8.29 15.89 6.91
N THR A 290 7.71 15.41 5.80
CA THR A 290 7.45 13.97 5.60
C THR A 290 8.73 13.27 5.18
N VAL A 291 9.10 12.24 5.94
CA VAL A 291 10.18 11.33 5.55
C VAL A 291 9.54 10.14 4.82
N VAL A 292 9.76 10.05 3.52
CA VAL A 292 9.34 8.89 2.74
C VAL A 292 10.25 7.73 3.12
N PRO A 293 9.70 6.58 3.56
CA PRO A 293 10.51 5.43 3.87
C PRO A 293 11.21 4.96 2.59
N VAL A 294 12.51 4.95 2.62
CA VAL A 294 13.29 4.18 1.65
C VAL A 294 13.05 2.72 2.01
N GLU A 295 12.20 2.03 1.26
CA GLU A 295 12.12 0.57 1.36
C GLU A 295 13.46 0.01 0.91
N LEU A 296 14.39 -0.11 1.86
CA LEU A 296 15.56 -0.94 1.66
C LEU A 296 15.04 -2.37 1.55
N LYS A 297 14.80 -2.83 0.32
CA LYS A 297 14.54 -4.24 0.07
C LYS A 297 15.74 -5.00 0.65
N VAL A 298 15.52 -5.80 1.70
CA VAL A 298 16.57 -6.66 2.27
C VAL A 298 16.52 -7.97 1.52
N PRO A 299 17.62 -8.48 0.93
CA PRO A 299 17.62 -9.77 0.25
C PRO A 299 17.31 -10.90 1.26
N PHE A 300 16.85 -12.02 0.78
CA PHE A 300 16.81 -13.23 1.59
C PHE A 300 18.24 -13.61 2.00
N ASP A 301 18.39 -14.31 3.13
CA ASP A 301 19.69 -14.85 3.52
C ASP A 301 20.13 -15.89 2.48
N TYR A 302 21.29 -15.67 1.84
CA TYR A 302 21.88 -16.59 0.87
C TYR A 302 21.99 -18.04 1.43
N ASN A 303 22.17 -18.17 2.73
CA ASN A 303 22.28 -19.46 3.41
C ASN A 303 20.94 -20.10 3.78
N THR A 304 19.81 -19.46 3.42
CA THR A 304 18.47 -20.04 3.67
C THR A 304 18.40 -21.47 3.14
N ALA A 305 17.78 -22.34 3.94
CA ALA A 305 17.53 -23.72 3.53
C ALA A 305 16.61 -23.75 2.30
N GLY A 306 16.98 -24.55 1.30
CA GLY A 306 16.25 -24.65 0.04
C GLY A 306 16.65 -23.62 -1.02
N ASN A 307 17.66 -22.78 -0.76
CA ASN A 307 18.22 -21.93 -1.81
C ASN A 307 18.94 -22.79 -2.86
N LEU A 308 18.31 -22.98 -4.00
CA LEU A 308 18.83 -23.77 -5.11
C LEU A 308 20.02 -23.10 -5.80
N TRP A 309 20.15 -21.77 -5.67
CA TRP A 309 21.24 -21.04 -6.31
C TRP A 309 22.62 -21.36 -5.73
N LYS A 310 22.69 -21.80 -4.47
CA LYS A 310 23.96 -22.22 -3.86
C LYS A 310 24.63 -23.38 -4.61
N ASP A 311 23.83 -24.34 -5.06
CA ASP A 311 24.33 -25.49 -5.84
C ASP A 311 24.72 -25.04 -7.26
N ILE A 312 24.03 -24.06 -7.83
CA ILE A 312 24.33 -23.45 -9.12
C ILE A 312 25.68 -22.74 -9.07
N ASP A 313 25.91 -21.91 -8.05
CA ASP A 313 27.20 -21.22 -7.82
C ASP A 313 28.35 -22.21 -7.61
N ALA A 314 28.14 -23.21 -6.74
CA ALA A 314 29.16 -24.20 -6.40
C ALA A 314 29.61 -25.03 -7.61
N ASN A 315 28.66 -25.36 -8.49
CA ASN A 315 28.90 -26.22 -9.64
C ASN A 315 29.03 -25.47 -10.98
N LYS A 316 28.83 -24.14 -10.98
CA LYS A 316 28.73 -23.29 -12.18
C LYS A 316 27.79 -23.90 -13.22
N SER A 317 26.58 -24.25 -12.74
CA SER A 317 25.61 -25.05 -13.52
C SER A 317 24.78 -24.19 -14.48
N PHE A 318 25.41 -23.26 -15.19
CA PHE A 318 24.84 -22.44 -16.25
C PHE A 318 25.88 -22.15 -17.32
N THR A 319 25.43 -21.75 -18.50
CA THR A 319 26.26 -21.20 -19.55
C THR A 319 25.94 -19.71 -19.72
N GLU A 320 26.87 -18.97 -20.31
CA GLU A 320 26.72 -17.51 -20.46
C GLU A 320 26.65 -17.12 -21.92
N GLU A 321 25.79 -16.15 -22.20
CA GLU A 321 25.67 -15.48 -23.47
C GLU A 321 25.59 -13.97 -23.24
N THR A 322 26.29 -13.21 -24.06
CA THR A 322 26.21 -11.75 -24.06
C THR A 322 25.88 -11.21 -25.44
N TRP A 323 25.12 -10.13 -25.47
CA TRP A 323 24.78 -9.44 -26.70
C TRP A 323 24.74 -7.94 -26.47
N TYR A 324 25.37 -7.18 -27.37
CA TYR A 324 25.39 -5.72 -27.32
C TYR A 324 24.97 -5.19 -28.67
N GLY A 325 24.03 -4.27 -28.73
CA GLY A 325 23.46 -3.68 -29.93
C GLY A 325 23.63 -2.17 -29.96
N ASP A 326 23.83 -1.64 -31.16
CA ASP A 326 23.75 -0.20 -31.42
C ASP A 326 22.29 0.28 -31.61
N ALA A 327 22.08 1.57 -31.84
CA ALA A 327 20.75 2.15 -32.03
C ALA A 327 19.99 1.60 -33.27
N SER A 328 20.67 0.90 -34.18
CA SER A 328 20.04 0.22 -35.31
C SER A 328 19.80 -1.28 -35.07
N TRP A 329 20.04 -1.76 -33.84
CA TRP A 329 20.03 -3.17 -33.47
C TRP A 329 21.12 -4.02 -34.16
N ALA A 330 22.14 -3.37 -34.69
CA ALA A 330 23.30 -4.11 -35.16
C ALA A 330 24.19 -4.53 -34.00
N GLN A 331 24.66 -5.79 -34.05
CA GLN A 331 25.51 -6.31 -32.98
C GLN A 331 26.86 -5.57 -32.98
N ILE A 332 27.25 -5.11 -31.80
CA ILE A 332 28.58 -4.53 -31.56
C ILE A 332 29.52 -5.69 -31.19
N ASP A 333 30.62 -5.81 -31.95
CA ASP A 333 31.62 -6.85 -31.72
C ASP A 333 32.53 -6.49 -30.53
N VAL A 334 32.10 -6.88 -29.33
CA VAL A 334 32.78 -6.64 -28.06
C VAL A 334 32.67 -7.88 -27.17
N THR A 335 33.67 -8.03 -26.31
CA THR A 335 33.68 -9.11 -25.30
C THR A 335 33.78 -8.50 -23.92
N PRO A 336 32.76 -8.66 -23.07
CA PRO A 336 32.83 -8.19 -21.69
C PRO A 336 33.79 -9.05 -20.85
N VAL A 337 34.31 -8.48 -19.79
CA VAL A 337 35.03 -9.24 -18.76
C VAL A 337 34.00 -9.73 -17.74
N ILE A 338 33.89 -11.06 -17.62
CA ILE A 338 32.99 -11.70 -16.64
C ILE A 338 33.82 -12.48 -15.65
N LYS A 339 33.46 -12.40 -14.36
CA LYS A 339 34.10 -13.10 -13.26
C LYS A 339 33.06 -13.70 -12.32
N HIS A 340 33.39 -14.85 -11.74
CA HIS A 340 32.57 -15.51 -10.72
C HIS A 340 33.42 -15.77 -9.47
N GLU A 341 33.03 -15.19 -8.34
CA GLU A 341 33.74 -15.25 -7.08
C GLU A 341 32.76 -15.68 -5.95
N GLY A 342 32.61 -16.99 -5.74
CA GLY A 342 31.61 -17.52 -4.80
C GLY A 342 30.19 -17.17 -5.24
N SER A 343 29.45 -16.43 -4.39
CA SER A 343 28.08 -15.95 -4.70
C SER A 343 28.05 -14.68 -5.54
N LYS A 344 29.21 -14.21 -6.04
CA LYS A 344 29.31 -12.96 -6.81
C LYS A 344 29.54 -13.25 -8.29
N HIS A 345 28.72 -12.63 -9.11
CA HIS A 345 28.82 -12.63 -10.56
C HIS A 345 29.07 -11.18 -11.01
N ILE A 346 30.21 -10.94 -11.63
CA ILE A 346 30.71 -9.60 -11.95
C ILE A 346 30.84 -9.49 -13.46
N ILE A 347 30.31 -8.42 -14.04
CA ILE A 347 30.53 -8.04 -15.44
C ILE A 347 31.07 -6.61 -15.50
N ILE A 348 32.07 -6.42 -16.39
CA ILE A 348 32.55 -5.10 -16.76
C ILE A 348 31.96 -4.78 -18.13
N VAL A 349 31.17 -3.70 -18.20
CA VAL A 349 30.46 -3.27 -19.41
C VAL A 349 31.47 -2.86 -20.49
N PRO A 350 31.50 -3.52 -21.68
CA PRO A 350 32.58 -3.32 -22.64
C PRO A 350 32.42 -2.10 -23.52
N CYS A 351 31.19 -1.59 -23.69
CA CYS A 351 30.87 -0.45 -24.57
C CYS A 351 29.61 0.24 -24.10
N GLU A 352 29.41 1.47 -24.53
CA GLU A 352 28.14 2.18 -24.36
C GLU A 352 27.10 1.61 -25.33
N THR A 353 25.85 1.57 -24.91
CA THR A 353 24.68 1.17 -25.70
C THR A 353 23.56 2.18 -25.51
N PRO A 354 22.56 2.24 -26.42
CA PRO A 354 21.34 3.01 -26.16
C PRO A 354 20.68 2.61 -24.84
N ALA A 355 20.06 3.57 -24.16
CA ALA A 355 19.26 3.32 -22.97
C ALA A 355 17.85 2.82 -23.37
N GLU A 356 17.81 1.72 -24.10
CA GLU A 356 16.62 1.04 -24.57
C GLU A 356 16.73 -0.44 -24.24
N LEU A 357 15.61 -1.07 -23.84
CA LEU A 357 15.59 -2.46 -23.40
C LEU A 357 16.24 -3.39 -24.42
N TRP A 358 17.02 -4.32 -23.91
CA TRP A 358 17.66 -5.43 -24.61
C TRP A 358 18.89 -5.06 -25.46
N HIS A 359 19.42 -3.83 -25.34
CA HIS A 359 20.63 -3.43 -26.06
C HIS A 359 21.97 -3.87 -25.41
N ALA A 360 21.94 -4.35 -24.14
CA ALA A 360 23.14 -4.82 -23.44
C ALA A 360 22.82 -6.02 -22.54
N GLN A 361 22.73 -7.19 -23.15
CA GLN A 361 22.27 -8.40 -22.47
C GLN A 361 23.44 -9.26 -21.96
N TRP A 362 23.27 -9.73 -20.71
CA TRP A 362 24.03 -10.80 -20.12
C TRP A 362 23.05 -11.87 -19.62
N LYS A 363 23.20 -13.09 -20.14
CA LYS A 363 22.28 -14.19 -19.86
C LYS A 363 23.01 -15.33 -19.18
N MET A 364 22.43 -15.86 -18.13
CA MET A 364 22.80 -17.15 -17.53
C MET A 364 21.78 -18.19 -17.96
N LEU A 365 22.18 -19.10 -18.84
CA LEU A 365 21.32 -20.06 -19.55
C LEU A 365 21.42 -21.46 -18.94
N GLY A 366 20.38 -22.28 -19.11
CA GLY A 366 20.38 -23.68 -18.76
C GLY A 366 20.38 -23.94 -17.26
N ILE A 367 19.98 -22.98 -16.45
CA ILE A 367 19.88 -23.12 -14.97
C ILE A 367 19.04 -24.35 -14.65
N PRO A 368 19.59 -25.37 -13.93
CA PRO A 368 18.93 -26.66 -13.72
C PRO A 368 17.85 -26.61 -12.63
N VAL A 369 16.96 -25.65 -12.74
CA VAL A 369 15.80 -25.46 -11.85
C VAL A 369 14.54 -25.61 -12.65
N SER A 370 13.64 -26.48 -12.21
CA SER A 370 12.32 -26.69 -12.80
C SER A 370 11.22 -26.08 -11.93
N ALA A 371 10.14 -25.61 -12.55
CA ALA A 371 8.95 -25.18 -11.84
C ALA A 371 7.68 -25.60 -12.59
N LYS A 372 6.58 -25.78 -11.86
CA LYS A 372 5.27 -26.04 -12.42
C LYS A 372 4.59 -24.73 -12.86
N ALA A 373 3.63 -24.83 -13.77
CA ALA A 373 2.84 -23.71 -14.26
C ALA A 373 2.16 -22.91 -13.13
N ASP A 374 1.64 -23.60 -12.12
CA ASP A 374 1.01 -23.03 -10.92
C ASP A 374 1.97 -22.84 -9.74
N GLY A 375 3.28 -23.12 -9.96
CA GLY A 375 4.32 -22.98 -8.94
C GLY A 375 4.59 -21.50 -8.60
N LYS A 376 5.18 -21.32 -7.44
CA LYS A 376 5.64 -20.00 -6.96
C LYS A 376 7.11 -20.07 -6.62
N ILE A 377 7.76 -18.92 -6.66
CA ILE A 377 9.15 -18.79 -6.24
C ILE A 377 9.32 -17.69 -5.18
N ASP A 378 10.34 -17.86 -4.35
CA ASP A 378 11.01 -16.74 -3.70
C ASP A 378 12.32 -16.50 -4.44
N PHE A 379 12.55 -15.24 -4.77
CA PHE A 379 13.77 -14.80 -5.43
C PHE A 379 14.29 -13.52 -4.80
N SER A 380 15.60 -13.44 -4.59
CA SER A 380 16.26 -12.18 -4.34
C SER A 380 17.70 -12.18 -4.84
N CYS A 381 18.19 -11.01 -5.18
CA CYS A 381 19.63 -10.78 -5.39
C CYS A 381 19.96 -9.32 -5.03
N LYS A 382 21.23 -9.11 -4.70
CA LYS A 382 21.81 -7.80 -4.50
C LYS A 382 22.60 -7.39 -5.74
N VAL A 383 22.35 -6.21 -6.25
CA VAL A 383 23.11 -5.59 -7.33
C VAL A 383 23.92 -4.43 -6.78
N THR A 384 25.21 -4.38 -7.11
CA THR A 384 26.05 -3.21 -6.87
C THR A 384 26.70 -2.76 -8.17
N THR A 385 26.88 -1.46 -8.34
CA THR A 385 27.48 -0.88 -9.55
C THR A 385 28.44 0.24 -9.22
N SER A 386 29.53 0.34 -10.01
CA SER A 386 30.51 1.43 -9.90
C SER A 386 30.05 2.73 -10.56
N ALA A 387 29.01 2.68 -11.40
CA ALA A 387 28.42 3.83 -12.07
C ALA A 387 26.89 3.68 -12.16
N PRO A 388 26.12 4.77 -12.26
CA PRO A 388 24.67 4.69 -12.41
C PRO A 388 24.26 3.88 -13.63
N LEU A 389 23.30 2.98 -13.46
CA LEU A 389 22.66 2.22 -14.54
C LEU A 389 21.25 2.80 -14.75
N PRO A 390 20.99 3.50 -15.85
CA PRO A 390 19.73 4.21 -16.06
C PRO A 390 18.54 3.27 -16.32
N MET A 391 18.84 2.06 -16.80
CA MET A 391 17.81 1.09 -17.19
C MET A 391 18.35 -0.34 -17.01
N MET A 392 18.41 -0.81 -15.75
CA MET A 392 18.74 -2.21 -15.52
C MET A 392 17.48 -3.05 -15.51
N THR A 393 17.47 -4.14 -16.29
CA THR A 393 16.38 -5.11 -16.28
C THR A 393 16.87 -6.46 -15.77
N LEU A 394 16.12 -7.04 -14.84
CA LEU A 394 16.30 -8.41 -14.41
C LEU A 394 15.05 -9.22 -14.75
N LYS A 395 15.26 -10.39 -15.42
CA LYS A 395 14.18 -11.27 -15.83
C LYS A 395 14.54 -12.71 -15.53
N LEU A 396 13.62 -13.44 -14.88
CA LEU A 396 13.71 -14.88 -14.67
C LEU A 396 12.61 -15.59 -15.46
N CYS A 397 13.01 -16.43 -16.42
CA CYS A 397 12.08 -17.08 -17.33
C CYS A 397 12.53 -18.48 -17.72
N ASP A 398 11.68 -19.17 -18.48
CA ASP A 398 12.01 -20.46 -19.11
C ASP A 398 13.21 -20.32 -20.03
N ASP A 399 14.10 -21.31 -19.99
CA ASP A 399 15.33 -21.30 -20.80
C ASP A 399 15.07 -21.29 -22.31
N THR A 400 13.95 -21.86 -22.74
CA THR A 400 13.57 -21.99 -24.16
C THR A 400 12.45 -21.06 -24.62
N ASN A 401 11.74 -20.44 -23.68
CA ASN A 401 10.60 -19.55 -23.95
C ASN A 401 10.65 -18.27 -23.11
N ASP A 402 11.11 -17.18 -23.70
CA ASP A 402 11.21 -15.88 -23.03
C ASP A 402 9.87 -15.31 -22.53
N GLY A 403 8.75 -15.74 -23.15
CA GLY A 403 7.41 -15.32 -22.76
C GLY A 403 6.90 -16.04 -21.50
N ASN A 404 7.43 -17.22 -21.17
CA ASN A 404 7.08 -17.97 -19.96
C ASN A 404 8.00 -17.54 -18.81
N LEU A 405 7.51 -16.67 -17.91
CA LEU A 405 8.36 -15.97 -16.94
C LEU A 405 7.74 -15.84 -15.55
N PHE A 406 8.59 -15.82 -14.53
CA PHE A 406 8.19 -15.45 -13.18
C PHE A 406 8.13 -13.95 -12.98
N PHE A 407 9.14 -13.23 -13.44
CA PHE A 407 9.17 -11.77 -13.35
C PHE A 407 10.08 -11.14 -14.41
N GLN A 408 9.80 -9.88 -14.69
CA GLN A 408 10.67 -8.94 -15.39
C GLN A 408 10.51 -7.57 -14.72
N GLU A 409 11.59 -7.03 -14.19
CA GLU A 409 11.60 -5.71 -13.54
C GLU A 409 12.70 -4.85 -14.15
N THR A 410 12.35 -3.63 -14.55
CA THR A 410 13.29 -2.61 -15.03
C THR A 410 13.34 -1.48 -14.00
N THR A 411 14.53 -1.08 -13.60
CA THR A 411 14.76 -0.02 -12.62
C THR A 411 16.08 0.71 -12.90
N ASP A 412 16.22 1.93 -12.41
CA ASP A 412 17.53 2.58 -12.31
C ASP A 412 18.29 2.06 -11.08
N VAL A 413 19.59 1.91 -11.19
CA VAL A 413 20.45 1.49 -10.08
C VAL A 413 21.55 2.52 -9.84
N LYS A 414 21.58 3.09 -8.65
CA LYS A 414 22.58 4.07 -8.22
C LYS A 414 23.35 3.52 -7.01
N GLY A 415 24.45 2.83 -7.29
CA GLY A 415 25.31 2.20 -6.30
C GLY A 415 24.83 0.82 -5.87
N GLU A 416 23.68 0.69 -5.22
CA GLU A 416 23.13 -0.59 -4.75
C GLU A 416 21.64 -0.70 -4.99
N TYR A 417 21.17 -1.90 -5.35
CA TYR A 417 19.74 -2.24 -5.46
C TYR A 417 19.52 -3.70 -5.10
N VAL A 418 18.36 -4.02 -4.50
CA VAL A 418 17.94 -5.38 -4.17
C VAL A 418 16.68 -5.72 -4.95
N PHE A 419 16.76 -6.71 -5.81
CA PHE A 419 15.58 -7.38 -6.35
C PHE A 419 15.08 -8.39 -5.32
N ARG A 420 13.77 -8.37 -5.01
CA ARG A 420 13.16 -9.30 -4.08
C ARG A 420 11.73 -9.60 -4.47
N TYR A 421 11.43 -10.87 -4.60
CA TYR A 421 10.10 -11.41 -4.90
C TYR A 421 9.80 -12.51 -3.90
N GLU A 422 8.63 -12.46 -3.30
CA GLU A 422 8.18 -13.44 -2.31
C GLU A 422 6.85 -14.06 -2.77
N ASN A 423 6.79 -15.39 -2.79
CA ASN A 423 5.64 -16.14 -3.30
C ASN A 423 5.22 -15.72 -4.72
N GLN A 424 6.18 -15.33 -5.55
CA GLN A 424 5.94 -14.86 -6.91
C GLN A 424 5.40 -16.00 -7.78
N PRO A 425 4.16 -15.90 -8.29
CA PRO A 425 3.65 -16.87 -9.26
C PRO A 425 4.28 -16.67 -10.63
N ASN A 426 4.15 -17.67 -11.49
CA ASN A 426 4.41 -17.49 -12.91
C ASN A 426 3.48 -16.39 -13.45
N SER A 427 4.05 -15.32 -14.01
CA SER A 427 3.36 -14.12 -14.45
C SER A 427 3.09 -14.06 -15.95
N THR A 428 3.24 -15.19 -16.64
CA THR A 428 2.98 -15.29 -18.08
C THR A 428 1.54 -14.94 -18.39
N LYS A 429 1.35 -14.03 -19.33
CA LYS A 429 0.01 -13.59 -19.74
C LYS A 429 -0.69 -14.66 -20.58
N GLU A 430 -2.01 -14.75 -20.47
CA GLU A 430 -2.84 -15.63 -21.32
C GLU A 430 -2.63 -15.39 -22.81
N ALA A 431 -2.42 -14.13 -23.22
CA ALA A 431 -2.12 -13.77 -24.61
C ALA A 431 -0.79 -14.39 -25.13
N ASP A 432 0.13 -14.72 -24.23
CA ASP A 432 1.43 -15.32 -24.51
C ASP A 432 1.40 -16.85 -24.26
N GLY A 433 0.23 -17.44 -24.12
CA GLY A 433 0.00 -18.87 -23.93
C GLY A 433 -0.20 -19.27 -22.46
N GLY A 434 -0.27 -18.32 -21.54
CA GLY A 434 -0.44 -18.56 -20.11
C GLY A 434 0.76 -19.24 -19.44
N PRO A 435 0.70 -19.44 -18.11
CA PRO A 435 1.76 -20.14 -17.37
C PRO A 435 1.97 -21.58 -17.85
N GLN A 436 3.21 -21.96 -18.05
CA GLN A 436 3.62 -23.31 -18.49
C GLN A 436 4.70 -23.87 -17.55
N ASP A 437 4.80 -25.21 -17.51
CA ASP A 437 5.89 -25.89 -16.79
C ASP A 437 7.24 -25.49 -17.38
N MET A 438 8.21 -25.19 -16.53
CA MET A 438 9.59 -24.92 -16.90
C MET A 438 10.48 -26.09 -16.52
N SER A 439 11.24 -26.64 -17.44
CA SER A 439 12.21 -27.69 -17.16
C SER A 439 13.57 -27.16 -16.74
N LYS A 440 13.94 -26.00 -17.24
CA LYS A 440 15.11 -25.20 -16.89
C LYS A 440 14.74 -23.72 -16.94
N MET A 441 15.54 -22.92 -16.26
CA MET A 441 15.36 -21.46 -16.24
C MET A 441 16.58 -20.78 -16.85
N LYS A 442 16.39 -19.48 -17.18
CA LYS A 442 17.48 -18.53 -17.46
C LYS A 442 17.25 -17.24 -16.68
N LEU A 443 18.35 -16.64 -16.28
CA LEU A 443 18.36 -15.29 -15.73
C LEU A 443 18.93 -14.35 -16.79
N VAL A 444 18.13 -13.36 -17.19
CA VAL A 444 18.52 -12.34 -18.16
C VAL A 444 18.74 -11.04 -17.43
N ILE A 445 19.91 -10.46 -17.64
CA ILE A 445 20.31 -9.16 -17.10
C ILE A 445 20.51 -8.24 -18.30
N ASP A 446 19.76 -7.15 -18.38
CA ASP A 446 19.96 -6.12 -19.38
C ASP A 446 20.54 -4.87 -18.71
N LEU A 447 21.65 -4.38 -19.24
CA LEU A 447 22.42 -3.24 -18.76
C LEU A 447 22.39 -2.06 -19.77
N ALA A 448 21.30 -1.94 -20.53
CA ALA A 448 21.14 -0.92 -21.55
C ALA A 448 21.39 0.49 -21.00
N GLY A 449 22.17 1.29 -21.74
CA GLY A 449 22.57 2.64 -21.34
C GLY A 449 23.61 2.69 -20.20
N ALA A 450 24.14 1.55 -19.74
CA ALA A 450 25.24 1.55 -18.79
C ALA A 450 26.50 2.20 -19.40
N PRO A 451 27.26 2.99 -18.62
CA PRO A 451 28.52 3.54 -19.10
C PRO A 451 29.54 2.43 -19.37
N LYS A 452 30.39 2.65 -20.40
CA LYS A 452 31.54 1.79 -20.63
C LYS A 452 32.41 1.72 -19.36
N ASP A 453 32.99 0.55 -19.11
CA ASP A 453 33.84 0.21 -17.96
C ASP A 453 33.10 0.23 -16.61
N ALA A 454 31.77 0.37 -16.57
CA ALA A 454 30.98 0.16 -15.36
C ALA A 454 31.13 -1.31 -14.91
N GLU A 455 31.53 -1.49 -13.65
CA GLU A 455 31.53 -2.79 -13.00
C GLU A 455 30.18 -3.01 -12.33
N VAL A 456 29.50 -4.08 -12.73
CA VAL A 456 28.21 -4.49 -12.19
C VAL A 456 28.37 -5.85 -11.53
N THR A 457 28.04 -5.94 -10.24
CA THR A 457 28.08 -7.17 -9.47
C THR A 457 26.66 -7.57 -9.09
N ILE A 458 26.30 -8.80 -9.40
CA ILE A 458 25.10 -9.46 -8.86
C ILE A 458 25.56 -10.49 -7.84
N SER A 459 25.04 -10.41 -6.62
CA SER A 459 25.47 -11.28 -5.52
C SER A 459 24.31 -11.83 -4.71
N ASP A 460 24.62 -12.88 -3.97
CA ASP A 460 23.74 -13.48 -2.97
C ASP A 460 22.36 -13.84 -3.53
N ILE A 461 22.37 -14.45 -4.74
CA ILE A 461 21.14 -14.86 -5.39
C ILE A 461 20.49 -15.98 -4.58
N VAL A 462 19.23 -15.78 -4.24
CA VAL A 462 18.38 -16.78 -3.60
C VAL A 462 17.27 -17.15 -4.57
N LEU A 463 17.10 -18.44 -4.82
CA LEU A 463 16.01 -19.00 -5.61
C LEU A 463 15.43 -20.22 -4.90
N ILE A 464 14.18 -20.12 -4.48
CA ILE A 464 13.42 -21.21 -3.83
C ILE A 464 12.17 -21.44 -4.67
N VAL A 465 11.94 -22.70 -5.07
CA VAL A 465 10.71 -23.11 -5.78
C VAL A 465 9.74 -23.71 -4.77
N LYS A 466 8.49 -23.31 -4.83
CA LYS A 466 7.39 -23.73 -3.93
C LYS A 466 6.28 -24.47 -4.66
#